data_0d9690e294de59761d2e820963e6d27f
#
_entry.id   0d9690e294de59761d2e820963e6d27f
#
_cell.length_a   1.000
_cell.length_b   1.000
_cell.length_c   1.000
_cell.angle_alpha   90.00
_cell.angle_beta   90.00
_cell.angle_gamma   90.00
#
_symmetry.space_group_name_H-M   'P 1'
#
loop_
_entity.id
_entity.type
_entity.pdbx_description
1 polymer ?
#
loop_
_entity_poly.entity_id
_entity_poly.type
_entity_poly.pdbx_seq_one_letter_code
_entity_poly.pdbx_strand_id
1 'polypeptide(L)' 'MKVLITDGNERAALAVTRALGGEQVEVIVGAESQRSLAGSSRYCRQSITYPSPYQEPERFIATLMEAVRTHRVD' A
#
# COMPACT_ATOMS: atom_id res chain seq x y z
N MET A 1 12.73 -5.33 -6.41
CA MET A 1 11.35 -5.79 -6.33
C MET A 1 10.49 -4.73 -5.68
N LYS A 2 9.35 -4.46 -6.23
CA LYS A 2 8.36 -3.54 -5.67
C LYS A 2 7.09 -4.29 -5.34
N VAL A 3 6.58 -4.10 -4.13
CA VAL A 3 5.34 -4.72 -3.69
C VAL A 3 4.36 -3.65 -3.23
N LEU A 4 3.08 -3.93 -3.42
CA LEU A 4 2.00 -3.08 -2.95
C LEU A 4 1.28 -3.83 -1.83
N ILE A 5 1.16 -3.18 -0.68
CA ILE A 5 0.46 -3.71 0.47
C ILE A 5 -0.79 -2.86 0.69
N THR A 6 -1.95 -3.50 0.76
CA THR A 6 -3.20 -2.81 1.05
C THR A 6 -3.51 -2.86 2.54
N ASP A 7 -4.61 -2.21 2.94
CA ASP A 7 -5.07 -2.17 4.32
C ASP A 7 -4.00 -1.62 5.27
N GLY A 8 -3.41 -0.50 4.88
CA GLY A 8 -2.26 0.09 5.58
C GLY A 8 -2.49 0.41 7.05
N ASN A 9 -3.76 0.52 7.49
CA ASN A 9 -4.07 0.79 8.90
C ASN A 9 -4.08 -0.48 9.76
N GLU A 10 -3.94 -1.65 9.16
CA GLU A 10 -3.91 -2.90 9.91
C GLU A 10 -2.50 -3.19 10.43
N ARG A 11 -2.43 -3.80 11.62
CA ARG A 11 -1.14 -4.17 12.21
C ARG A 11 -0.38 -5.17 11.35
N ALA A 12 -1.11 -6.06 10.69
CA ALA A 12 -0.50 -7.04 9.79
C ALA A 12 0.22 -6.34 8.64
N ALA A 13 -0.37 -5.28 8.10
CA ALA A 13 0.26 -4.50 7.03
C ALA A 13 1.57 -3.87 7.51
N LEU A 14 1.58 -3.34 8.73
CA LEU A 14 2.80 -2.77 9.31
C LEU A 14 3.89 -3.82 9.48
N ALA A 15 3.53 -4.99 10.01
CA ALA A 15 4.49 -6.07 10.21
C ALA A 15 5.12 -6.51 8.89
N VAL A 16 4.31 -6.69 7.84
CA VAL A 16 4.80 -7.06 6.51
C VAL A 16 5.68 -5.97 5.93
N THR A 17 5.27 -4.70 6.08
CA THR A 17 6.04 -3.56 5.59
C THR A 17 7.44 -3.52 6.21
N ARG A 18 7.52 -3.73 7.53
CA ARG A 18 8.81 -3.75 8.23
C ARG A 18 9.68 -4.92 7.78
N ALA A 19 9.08 -6.10 7.66
CA ALA A 19 9.82 -7.29 7.27
C ALA A 19 10.39 -7.16 5.86
N LEU A 20 9.57 -6.75 4.89
CA LEU A 20 9.99 -6.62 3.50
C LEU A 20 10.96 -5.45 3.31
N GLY A 21 10.68 -4.32 3.94
CA GLY A 21 11.55 -3.14 3.83
C GLY A 21 12.92 -3.40 4.43
N GLY A 22 12.98 -4.21 5.49
CA GLY A 22 14.26 -4.63 6.08
C GLY A 22 15.09 -5.51 5.16
N GLU A 23 14.43 -6.18 4.20
CA GLU A 23 15.09 -7.00 3.18
C GLU A 23 15.34 -6.23 1.89
N GLN A 24 15.25 -4.90 1.95
CA GLN A 24 15.48 -4.01 0.80
C GLN A 24 14.47 -4.16 -0.33
N VAL A 25 13.28 -4.61 -0.02
CA VAL A 25 12.15 -4.61 -0.95
C VAL A 25 11.51 -3.23 -0.89
N GLU A 26 11.22 -2.65 -2.06
CA GLU A 26 10.50 -1.38 -2.11
C GLU A 26 9.03 -1.62 -1.81
N VAL A 27 8.54 -1.06 -0.71
CA VAL A 27 7.18 -1.27 -0.25
C VAL A 27 6.35 -0.01 -0.50
N ILE A 28 5.24 -0.19 -1.19
CA ILE A 28 4.22 0.84 -1.39
C ILE A 28 3.02 0.42 -0.56
N VAL A 29 2.51 1.33 0.26
CA VAL A 29 1.39 1.02 1.14
C VAL A 29 0.16 1.79 0.68
N GLY A 30 -0.97 1.08 0.55
CA GLY A 30 -2.25 1.68 0.22
C GLY A 30 -3.22 1.60 1.39
N ALA A 31 -4.03 2.64 1.54
CA ALA A 31 -5.07 2.71 2.57
C ALA A 31 -6.16 3.67 2.14
N GLU A 32 -7.28 3.66 2.86
CA GLU A 32 -8.37 4.60 2.59
C GLU A 32 -8.06 6.01 3.08
N SER A 33 -7.10 6.16 3.99
CA SER A 33 -6.70 7.46 4.53
C SER A 33 -5.31 7.84 4.01
N GLN A 34 -5.03 9.15 3.99
CA GLN A 34 -3.72 9.64 3.55
C GLN A 34 -2.60 9.21 4.48
N ARG A 35 -2.92 9.08 5.77
CA ARG A 35 -1.96 8.59 6.76
C ARG A 35 -2.44 7.25 7.26
N SER A 36 -1.58 6.27 7.21
CA SER A 36 -1.90 4.95 7.71
C SER A 36 -0.77 4.46 8.60
N LEU A 37 -1.07 3.45 9.41
CA LEU A 37 -0.08 2.86 10.31
C LEU A 37 1.15 2.37 9.56
N ALA A 38 0.94 1.55 8.54
CA ALA A 38 2.04 1.00 7.75
C ALA A 38 2.67 2.06 6.85
N GLY A 39 1.86 2.97 6.30
CA GLY A 39 2.35 4.05 5.45
C GLY A 39 3.23 5.04 6.16
N SER A 40 3.14 5.13 7.48
CA SER A 40 3.98 6.01 8.30
C SER A 40 5.30 5.36 8.70
N SER A 41 5.50 4.10 8.37
CA SER A 41 6.75 3.40 8.66
C SER A 41 7.88 3.95 7.79
N ARG A 42 9.09 4.01 8.37
CA ARG A 42 10.27 4.39 7.59
C ARG A 42 10.59 3.38 6.49
N TYR A 43 10.04 2.18 6.58
CA TYR A 43 10.21 1.15 5.56
C TYR A 43 9.22 1.26 4.41
N CYS A 44 8.22 2.16 4.52
CA CYS A 44 7.31 2.44 3.44
C CYS A 44 7.96 3.42 2.47
N ARG A 45 8.12 3.02 1.23
CA ARG A 45 8.70 3.87 0.20
C ARG A 45 7.73 4.95 -0.26
N GLN A 46 6.47 4.58 -0.42
CA GLN A 46 5.45 5.49 -0.90
C GLN A 46 4.08 5.05 -0.42
N SER A 47 3.23 6.01 -0.09
CA SER A 47 1.84 5.76 0.29
C SER A 47 0.91 6.14 -0.84
N ILE A 48 -0.14 5.36 -1.03
CA ILE A 48 -1.23 5.69 -1.93
C ILE A 48 -2.55 5.63 -1.17
N THR A 49 -3.53 6.37 -1.68
CA THR A 49 -4.87 6.39 -1.09
C THR A 49 -5.85 5.84 -2.13
N TYR A 50 -6.81 5.05 -1.68
CA TYR A 50 -7.83 4.50 -2.55
C TYR A 50 -9.20 4.63 -1.88
N PRO A 51 -10.30 4.62 -2.67
CA PRO A 51 -11.63 4.66 -2.09
C PRO A 51 -11.99 3.32 -1.45
N SER A 52 -13.05 3.33 -0.62
CA SER A 52 -13.50 2.13 0.06
C SER A 52 -13.82 1.02 -0.93
N PRO A 53 -13.25 -0.19 -0.76
CA PRO A 53 -13.59 -1.32 -1.62
C PRO A 53 -15.04 -1.80 -1.42
N TYR A 54 -15.66 -1.44 -0.30
CA TYR A 54 -17.04 -1.82 -0.01
C TYR A 54 -18.04 -0.83 -0.60
N GLN A 55 -17.71 0.45 -0.58
CA GLN A 55 -18.61 1.50 -1.06
C GLN A 55 -18.41 1.81 -2.54
N GLU A 56 -17.18 1.69 -3.02
CA GLU A 56 -16.84 2.01 -4.40
C GLU A 56 -15.91 0.95 -4.99
N PRO A 57 -16.39 -0.29 -5.13
CA PRO A 57 -15.51 -1.40 -5.54
C PRO A 57 -14.86 -1.21 -6.90
N GLU A 58 -15.57 -0.60 -7.85
CA GLU A 58 -15.01 -0.40 -9.19
C GLU A 58 -13.89 0.64 -9.17
N ARG A 59 -14.08 1.73 -8.42
CA ARG A 59 -13.05 2.77 -8.29
C ARG A 59 -11.86 2.25 -7.50
N PHE A 60 -12.11 1.42 -6.49
CA PHE A 60 -11.05 0.79 -5.73
C PHE A 60 -10.15 -0.05 -6.64
N ILE A 61 -10.75 -0.92 -7.46
CA ILE A 61 -10.01 -1.77 -8.39
C ILE A 61 -9.24 -0.92 -9.40
N ALA A 62 -9.89 0.10 -9.97
CA ALA A 62 -9.25 0.98 -10.94
C ALA A 62 -8.04 1.69 -10.32
N THR A 63 -8.17 2.16 -9.08
CA THR A 63 -7.09 2.83 -8.37
C THR A 63 -5.91 1.88 -8.13
N LEU A 64 -6.19 0.63 -7.72
CA LEU A 64 -5.12 -0.36 -7.52
C LEU A 64 -4.42 -0.70 -8.83
N MET A 65 -5.16 -0.89 -9.90
CA MET A 65 -4.57 -1.20 -11.20
C MET A 65 -3.70 -0.05 -11.69
N GLU A 66 -4.16 1.18 -11.49
CA GLU A 66 -3.37 2.36 -11.84
C GLU A 66 -2.08 2.43 -11.02
N ALA A 67 -2.17 2.14 -9.73
CA ALA A 67 -1.00 2.15 -8.85
C ALA A 67 0.02 1.07 -9.26
N VAL A 68 -0.47 -0.12 -9.57
CA VAL A 68 0.40 -1.23 -10.01
C VAL A 68 1.17 -0.82 -11.26
N ARG A 69 0.48 -0.18 -12.21
CA ARG A 69 1.10 0.26 -13.46
C ARG A 69 2.05 1.43 -13.24
N THR A 70 1.59 2.47 -12.53
CA THR A 70 2.35 3.70 -12.32
C THR A 70 3.64 3.44 -11.55
N HIS A 71 3.57 2.61 -10.52
CA HIS A 71 4.72 2.32 -9.67
C HIS A 71 5.50 1.09 -10.10
N ARG A 72 5.06 0.43 -11.16
CA ARG A 72 5.71 -0.78 -11.70
C ARG A 72 5.85 -1.87 -10.64
N VAL A 73 4.74 -2.17 -10.00
CA VAL A 73 4.71 -3.24 -8.98
C VAL A 73 4.95 -4.59 -9.64
N ASP A 74 5.79 -5.38 -9.03
CA ASP A 74 6.13 -6.71 -9.53
C ASP A 74 5.07 -7.79 -9.32
#